data_78d2cf4aa004ebc47150f97537aa616d
#
_entry.id   78d2cf4aa004ebc47150f97537aa616d
#
_cell.length_a   1.000
_cell.length_b   1.000
_cell.length_c   1.000
_cell.angle_alpha   90.00
_cell.angle_beta   90.00
_cell.angle_gamma   90.00
#
_symmetry.space_group_name_H-M   'P 1'
#
loop_
_entity.id
_entity.type
_entity.pdbx_description
1 polymer ?
#
loop_
_entity_poly.entity_id
_entity_poly.type
_entity_poly.pdbx_seq_one_letter_code
_entity_poly.pdbx_strand_id
1 'polypeptide(L)'
;MKMNKNLLFIFFLFLSTGLFGQALPVTPIAAGQSKFLGCAWSNGQNLNFQSYWNQLTPENGSKWASVEGTREKMNWASMDAAYALAKKHGMIFKQHPLIWGAQQPSWIGALDTTSQRKEIEEWFSQLAARYKDMEYIDVVNEPLHNAPNGMLPWGATNKNVDYAKALGGAGETGWDWVITSFHMARKYFPNSKLILNEYSVINSTETTKKYIEIIKLLQADGLIDGIGEQAHAFTTKGTSATLLKANLDLLAATGLPIYLTEVDIDGLKDDVQLTEMRRVFPIFWNHPAVQGITFWGFRVGLWRNTEGAYLVTQAGVERPALKWLRAFVNDTIVNSQSVTVSSTDGSTVVDKLGSTLAMTATVLPVNTTIPNVTWTVSPSNLATIDSKGILTAVAVGTVKVTATSWDGTGRKGTMDVVISNSTTATSEKPLADLITVYPNPAINGNFTINGIERIKQIELFDQVGKKVIAFNHLNQSTLNVQVNVAPGIYVIHFFDGEQFSYKKIIIR
;
A
#
# COMPACT_ATOMS: atom_id res chain seq x y z
N MET A 1 -34.13 61.29 -6.14
CA MET A 1 -33.04 61.10 -5.14
C MET A 1 -32.94 59.63 -4.88
N LYS A 2 -32.01 58.91 -5.58
CA LYS A 2 -31.83 57.46 -5.50
C LYS A 2 -30.55 57.18 -4.71
N MET A 3 -30.69 56.48 -3.60
CA MET A 3 -29.57 56.00 -2.82
C MET A 3 -29.11 54.64 -3.38
N ASN A 4 -27.87 54.57 -3.84
CA ASN A 4 -27.19 53.32 -4.18
C ASN A 4 -26.64 52.67 -2.90
N LYS A 5 -27.07 51.43 -2.60
CA LYS A 5 -26.46 50.57 -1.60
C LYS A 5 -25.61 49.57 -2.36
N ASN A 6 -24.28 49.73 -2.29
CA ASN A 6 -23.33 48.72 -2.74
C ASN A 6 -23.26 47.63 -1.67
N LEU A 7 -23.74 46.45 -2.00
CA LEU A 7 -23.63 45.24 -1.18
C LEU A 7 -22.37 44.48 -1.68
N LEU A 8 -21.34 44.46 -0.86
CA LEU A 8 -20.09 43.72 -1.14
C LEU A 8 -20.34 42.23 -0.82
N PHE A 9 -20.49 41.40 -1.84
CA PHE A 9 -20.57 39.96 -1.69
C PHE A 9 -19.13 39.42 -1.61
N ILE A 10 -18.73 38.96 -0.43
CA ILE A 10 -17.50 38.18 -0.23
C ILE A 10 -17.82 36.72 -0.59
N PHE A 11 -17.33 36.30 -1.75
CA PHE A 11 -17.35 34.88 -2.16
C PHE A 11 -16.29 34.11 -1.36
N PHE A 12 -16.73 33.31 -0.39
CA PHE A 12 -15.91 32.27 0.18
C PHE A 12 -15.81 31.12 -0.82
N LEU A 13 -14.66 31.03 -1.50
CA LEU A 13 -14.32 29.87 -2.31
C LEU A 13 -13.99 28.70 -1.35
N PHE A 14 -14.96 27.82 -1.09
CA PHE A 14 -14.69 26.52 -0.52
C PHE A 14 -13.94 25.69 -1.58
N LEU A 15 -12.62 25.59 -1.48
CA LEU A 15 -11.87 24.51 -2.14
C LEU A 15 -12.29 23.19 -1.50
N SER A 16 -13.30 22.54 -2.04
CA SER A 16 -13.52 21.11 -1.83
C SER A 16 -12.36 20.41 -2.50
N THR A 17 -11.41 19.88 -1.73
CA THR A 17 -10.48 18.84 -2.19
C THR A 17 -11.33 17.60 -2.48
N GLY A 18 -11.89 17.55 -3.68
CA GLY A 18 -12.48 16.34 -4.21
C GLY A 18 -11.40 15.28 -4.22
N LEU A 19 -11.57 14.21 -3.47
CA LEU A 19 -10.90 12.94 -3.71
C LEU A 19 -11.26 12.54 -5.14
N PHE A 20 -10.43 12.92 -6.11
CA PHE A 20 -10.49 12.37 -7.45
C PHE A 20 -10.17 10.88 -7.31
N GLY A 21 -11.20 10.05 -7.25
CA GLY A 21 -11.05 8.62 -7.41
C GLY A 21 -10.26 8.40 -8.69
N GLN A 22 -9.16 7.64 -8.61
CA GLN A 22 -8.35 7.30 -9.78
C GLN A 22 -9.28 6.72 -10.84
N ALA A 23 -9.28 7.30 -12.05
CA ALA A 23 -10.06 6.76 -13.16
C ALA A 23 -9.64 5.30 -13.38
N LEU A 24 -10.62 4.38 -13.37
CA LEU A 24 -10.34 2.97 -13.59
C LEU A 24 -9.77 2.76 -15.00
N PRO A 25 -8.82 1.83 -15.18
CA PRO A 25 -8.33 1.50 -16.50
C PRO A 25 -9.49 1.00 -17.37
N VAL A 26 -9.54 1.47 -18.59
CA VAL A 26 -10.62 1.12 -19.54
C VAL A 26 -10.38 -0.27 -20.14
N THR A 27 -9.12 -0.74 -20.16
CA THR A 27 -8.69 -2.01 -20.76
C THR A 27 -7.84 -2.82 -19.77
N PRO A 28 -7.86 -4.16 -19.85
CA PRO A 28 -6.98 -5.02 -19.07
C PRO A 28 -5.50 -4.63 -19.22
N ILE A 29 -4.71 -4.89 -18.17
CA ILE A 29 -3.28 -4.52 -18.12
C ILE A 29 -2.51 -5.11 -19.31
N ALA A 30 -2.79 -6.38 -19.67
CA ALA A 30 -2.13 -7.08 -20.78
C ALA A 30 -2.95 -7.04 -22.10
N ALA A 31 -3.81 -6.02 -22.29
CA ALA A 31 -4.51 -5.85 -23.56
C ALA A 31 -3.51 -5.62 -24.71
N GLY A 32 -3.66 -6.41 -25.79
CA GLY A 32 -2.75 -6.35 -26.96
C GLY A 32 -1.38 -7.01 -26.76
N GLN A 33 -1.11 -7.59 -25.59
CA GLN A 33 0.12 -8.36 -25.35
C GLN A 33 -0.02 -9.79 -25.87
N SER A 34 1.11 -10.42 -26.19
CA SER A 34 1.16 -11.83 -26.63
C SER A 34 0.92 -12.82 -25.48
N LYS A 35 1.10 -12.37 -24.23
CA LYS A 35 0.89 -13.15 -23.01
C LYS A 35 -0.34 -12.62 -22.29
N PHE A 36 -1.11 -13.51 -21.66
CA PHE A 36 -2.18 -13.05 -20.79
C PHE A 36 -1.70 -12.68 -19.39
N LEU A 37 -2.44 -11.80 -18.75
CA LEU A 37 -2.31 -11.48 -17.34
C LEU A 37 -3.67 -11.66 -16.68
N GLY A 38 -3.78 -12.69 -15.86
CA GLY A 38 -5.01 -13.11 -15.22
C GLY A 38 -5.01 -12.98 -13.71
N CYS A 39 -6.15 -13.35 -13.13
CA CYS A 39 -6.28 -13.38 -11.68
C CYS A 39 -7.27 -14.46 -11.22
N ALA A 40 -7.07 -14.94 -10.00
CA ALA A 40 -8.05 -15.76 -9.31
C ALA A 40 -9.30 -14.92 -9.01
N TRP A 41 -10.46 -15.51 -9.30
CA TRP A 41 -11.75 -14.86 -9.13
C TRP A 41 -12.54 -15.47 -7.97
N SER A 42 -13.09 -14.59 -7.16
CA SER A 42 -14.13 -14.88 -6.17
C SER A 42 -15.04 -13.67 -6.02
N ASN A 43 -16.13 -13.77 -5.28
CA ASN A 43 -17.01 -12.63 -5.05
C ASN A 43 -16.29 -11.43 -4.44
N GLY A 44 -15.30 -11.68 -3.57
CA GLY A 44 -14.47 -10.62 -2.98
C GLY A 44 -13.50 -9.94 -3.98
N GLN A 45 -13.18 -10.61 -5.08
CA GLN A 45 -12.25 -10.14 -6.11
C GLN A 45 -12.96 -9.55 -7.34
N ASN A 46 -14.31 -9.60 -7.39
CA ASN A 46 -15.09 -9.32 -8.59
C ASN A 46 -15.08 -7.84 -9.04
N LEU A 47 -14.95 -6.88 -8.11
CA LEU A 47 -15.14 -5.46 -8.42
C LEU A 47 -14.14 -4.97 -9.50
N ASN A 48 -14.67 -4.57 -10.67
CA ASN A 48 -13.89 -4.12 -11.83
C ASN A 48 -12.83 -5.12 -12.34
N PHE A 49 -13.04 -6.41 -12.13
CA PHE A 49 -12.11 -7.47 -12.51
C PHE A 49 -11.63 -7.34 -13.96
N GLN A 50 -12.58 -7.16 -14.89
CA GLN A 50 -12.36 -7.03 -16.33
C GLN A 50 -11.53 -5.81 -16.74
N SER A 51 -11.40 -4.82 -15.87
CA SER A 51 -10.56 -3.63 -16.12
C SER A 51 -9.08 -3.85 -15.83
N TYR A 52 -8.75 -4.96 -15.19
CA TYR A 52 -7.38 -5.31 -14.80
C TYR A 52 -6.86 -6.53 -15.56
N TRP A 53 -7.70 -7.57 -15.72
CA TRP A 53 -7.31 -8.91 -16.11
C TRP A 53 -7.98 -9.35 -17.40
N ASN A 54 -7.26 -10.10 -18.25
CA ASN A 54 -7.78 -10.71 -19.46
C ASN A 54 -7.82 -12.25 -19.40
N GLN A 55 -7.56 -12.83 -18.21
CA GLN A 55 -7.75 -14.24 -17.90
C GLN A 55 -8.38 -14.37 -16.52
N LEU A 56 -9.24 -15.37 -16.31
CA LEU A 56 -9.96 -15.64 -15.09
C LEU A 56 -9.83 -17.12 -14.70
N THR A 57 -9.43 -17.37 -13.44
CA THR A 57 -9.45 -18.68 -12.79
C THR A 57 -10.36 -18.59 -11.57
N PRO A 58 -11.43 -19.39 -11.42
CA PRO A 58 -12.18 -19.43 -10.16
C PRO A 58 -11.30 -19.92 -9.01
N GLU A 59 -11.18 -19.13 -7.94
CA GLU A 59 -10.31 -19.46 -6.79
C GLU A 59 -10.72 -20.77 -6.11
N ASN A 60 -11.98 -20.87 -5.72
CA ASN A 60 -12.55 -22.03 -5.03
C ASN A 60 -13.80 -22.57 -5.74
N GLY A 61 -14.48 -21.75 -6.53
CA GLY A 61 -15.81 -22.06 -7.08
C GLY A 61 -15.85 -23.18 -8.08
N SER A 62 -14.72 -23.56 -8.67
CA SER A 62 -14.58 -24.66 -9.64
C SER A 62 -13.98 -25.94 -9.07
N LYS A 63 -13.61 -25.94 -7.78
CA LYS A 63 -13.10 -27.14 -7.10
C LYS A 63 -14.21 -28.13 -6.84
N TRP A 64 -13.93 -29.42 -6.97
CA TRP A 64 -14.95 -30.47 -6.90
C TRP A 64 -15.77 -30.41 -5.60
N ALA A 65 -15.13 -30.24 -4.43
CA ALA A 65 -15.88 -30.13 -3.16
C ALA A 65 -16.79 -28.89 -3.10
N SER A 66 -16.45 -27.80 -3.80
CA SER A 66 -17.30 -26.59 -3.83
C SER A 66 -18.53 -26.78 -4.72
N VAL A 67 -18.39 -27.59 -5.77
CA VAL A 67 -19.48 -27.92 -6.69
C VAL A 67 -20.31 -29.08 -6.14
N GLU A 68 -19.69 -30.13 -5.61
CA GLU A 68 -20.35 -31.34 -5.16
C GLU A 68 -20.01 -31.70 -3.70
N GLY A 69 -20.25 -30.76 -2.78
CA GLY A 69 -20.04 -30.98 -1.35
C GLY A 69 -20.93 -32.11 -0.76
N THR A 70 -22.05 -32.36 -1.39
CA THR A 70 -22.94 -33.52 -1.11
C THR A 70 -23.05 -34.31 -2.39
N ARG A 71 -22.83 -35.65 -2.31
CA ARG A 71 -22.89 -36.56 -3.44
C ARG A 71 -24.22 -36.41 -4.20
N GLU A 72 -24.19 -36.40 -5.53
CA GLU A 72 -25.31 -36.23 -6.46
C GLU A 72 -26.04 -34.88 -6.34
N LYS A 73 -25.39 -33.86 -5.70
CA LYS A 73 -25.96 -32.52 -5.55
C LYS A 73 -24.97 -31.47 -6.04
N MET A 74 -25.03 -31.15 -7.32
CA MET A 74 -24.18 -30.15 -7.96
C MET A 74 -24.62 -28.70 -7.66
N ASN A 75 -23.72 -27.88 -7.15
CA ASN A 75 -23.90 -26.44 -6.96
C ASN A 75 -22.95 -25.66 -7.90
N TRP A 76 -23.45 -25.26 -9.04
CA TRP A 76 -22.70 -24.57 -10.06
C TRP A 76 -22.66 -23.05 -9.90
N ALA A 77 -23.38 -22.47 -8.94
CA ALA A 77 -23.63 -21.02 -8.87
C ALA A 77 -22.37 -20.16 -8.94
N SER A 78 -21.31 -20.51 -8.19
CA SER A 78 -20.05 -19.77 -8.20
C SER A 78 -19.31 -19.92 -9.52
N MET A 79 -19.26 -21.12 -10.06
CA MET A 79 -18.58 -21.38 -11.33
C MET A 79 -19.33 -20.76 -12.51
N ASP A 80 -20.68 -20.81 -12.51
CA ASP A 80 -21.52 -20.14 -13.52
C ASP A 80 -21.23 -18.63 -13.57
N ALA A 81 -21.15 -18.00 -12.38
CA ALA A 81 -20.87 -16.57 -12.30
C ALA A 81 -19.49 -16.23 -12.87
N ALA A 82 -18.47 -17.01 -12.52
CA ALA A 82 -17.11 -16.83 -13.02
C ALA A 82 -17.03 -17.04 -14.54
N TYR A 83 -17.62 -18.15 -15.03
CA TYR A 83 -17.65 -18.47 -16.46
C TYR A 83 -18.40 -17.42 -17.28
N ALA A 84 -19.59 -16.99 -16.81
CA ALA A 84 -20.37 -15.94 -17.46
C ALA A 84 -19.60 -14.61 -17.53
N LEU A 85 -18.87 -14.22 -16.46
CA LEU A 85 -18.03 -13.02 -16.46
C LEU A 85 -16.93 -13.14 -17.53
N ALA A 86 -16.23 -14.28 -17.58
CA ALA A 86 -15.16 -14.49 -18.55
C ALA A 86 -15.70 -14.42 -19.99
N LYS A 87 -16.76 -15.13 -20.30
CA LYS A 87 -17.35 -15.14 -21.66
C LYS A 87 -17.94 -13.79 -22.05
N LYS A 88 -18.59 -13.08 -21.11
CA LYS A 88 -19.12 -11.73 -21.36
C LYS A 88 -18.03 -10.73 -21.80
N HIS A 89 -16.83 -10.86 -21.27
CA HIS A 89 -15.73 -9.92 -21.52
C HIS A 89 -14.63 -10.48 -22.41
N GLY A 90 -14.83 -11.67 -23.03
CA GLY A 90 -13.84 -12.29 -23.92
C GLY A 90 -12.53 -12.65 -23.21
N MET A 91 -12.61 -12.97 -21.91
CA MET A 91 -11.44 -13.40 -21.14
C MET A 91 -11.17 -14.89 -21.34
N ILE A 92 -9.92 -15.28 -21.29
CA ILE A 92 -9.52 -16.67 -21.16
C ILE A 92 -10.06 -17.24 -19.86
N PHE A 93 -10.74 -18.39 -19.90
CA PHE A 93 -11.21 -19.09 -18.73
C PHE A 93 -10.36 -20.32 -18.43
N LYS A 94 -9.88 -20.45 -17.19
CA LYS A 94 -9.14 -21.63 -16.72
C LYS A 94 -9.92 -22.35 -15.61
N GLN A 95 -10.24 -23.63 -15.83
CA GLN A 95 -10.75 -24.54 -14.80
C GLN A 95 -9.62 -24.93 -13.84
N HIS A 96 -9.88 -24.87 -12.52
CA HIS A 96 -8.90 -25.21 -11.48
C HIS A 96 -9.55 -25.92 -10.28
N PRO A 97 -9.04 -27.10 -9.93
CA PRO A 97 -8.54 -28.18 -10.78
C PRO A 97 -9.59 -29.29 -10.94
N LEU A 98 -9.32 -30.30 -11.78
CA LEU A 98 -10.18 -31.48 -11.86
C LEU A 98 -9.88 -32.49 -10.77
N ILE A 99 -8.61 -32.84 -10.57
CA ILE A 99 -8.10 -33.84 -9.62
C ILE A 99 -7.08 -33.20 -8.67
N TRP A 100 -7.28 -33.36 -7.38
CA TRP A 100 -6.41 -32.88 -6.34
C TRP A 100 -6.60 -33.68 -5.04
N GLY A 101 -5.58 -33.85 -4.23
CA GLY A 101 -5.65 -34.45 -2.90
C GLY A 101 -6.15 -33.51 -1.79
N ALA A 102 -6.49 -32.26 -2.13
CA ALA A 102 -7.13 -31.31 -1.23
C ALA A 102 -8.40 -30.74 -1.86
N GLN A 103 -9.34 -30.25 -1.03
CA GLN A 103 -10.60 -29.64 -1.44
C GLN A 103 -11.43 -30.46 -2.46
N GLN A 104 -11.32 -31.81 -2.44
CA GLN A 104 -12.26 -32.75 -3.07
C GLN A 104 -13.40 -33.07 -2.12
N PRO A 105 -14.52 -33.64 -2.61
CA PRO A 105 -15.65 -34.02 -1.75
C PRO A 105 -15.24 -34.97 -0.63
N SER A 106 -15.65 -34.69 0.59
CA SER A 106 -15.28 -35.48 1.77
C SER A 106 -15.88 -36.90 1.76
N TRP A 107 -16.89 -37.13 0.94
CA TRP A 107 -17.58 -38.45 0.80
C TRP A 107 -16.82 -39.39 -0.15
N ILE A 108 -15.92 -38.91 -1.03
CA ILE A 108 -15.28 -39.74 -2.07
C ILE A 108 -14.47 -40.90 -1.48
N GLY A 109 -13.68 -40.62 -0.42
CA GLY A 109 -12.82 -41.63 0.22
C GLY A 109 -13.56 -42.74 0.95
N ALA A 110 -14.90 -42.60 1.19
CA ALA A 110 -15.73 -43.61 1.82
C ALA A 110 -16.26 -44.67 0.82
N LEU A 111 -16.10 -44.39 -0.50
CA LEU A 111 -16.59 -45.30 -1.54
C LEU A 111 -15.54 -46.36 -1.90
N ASP A 112 -16.01 -47.49 -2.44
CA ASP A 112 -15.12 -48.44 -3.08
C ASP A 112 -14.54 -47.91 -4.37
N THR A 113 -13.42 -48.48 -4.84
CA THR A 113 -12.66 -48.02 -6.00
C THR A 113 -13.51 -47.94 -7.28
N THR A 114 -14.42 -48.86 -7.50
CA THR A 114 -15.33 -48.86 -8.67
C THR A 114 -16.30 -47.71 -8.61
N SER A 115 -16.88 -47.46 -7.45
CA SER A 115 -17.79 -46.35 -7.20
C SER A 115 -17.04 -45.01 -7.32
N GLN A 116 -15.85 -44.87 -6.73
CA GLN A 116 -14.99 -43.70 -6.88
C GLN A 116 -14.73 -43.39 -8.35
N ARG A 117 -14.39 -44.40 -9.18
CA ARG A 117 -14.16 -44.23 -10.62
C ARG A 117 -15.38 -43.65 -11.34
N LYS A 118 -16.57 -44.13 -11.02
CA LYS A 118 -17.83 -43.65 -11.60
C LYS A 118 -18.08 -42.17 -11.23
N GLU A 119 -17.88 -41.79 -9.99
CA GLU A 119 -18.06 -40.41 -9.52
C GLU A 119 -17.07 -39.46 -10.22
N ILE A 120 -15.82 -39.87 -10.37
CA ILE A 120 -14.81 -39.07 -11.10
C ILE A 120 -15.23 -38.90 -12.57
N GLU A 121 -15.69 -39.98 -13.21
CA GLU A 121 -16.19 -39.91 -14.61
C GLU A 121 -17.43 -39.03 -14.73
N GLU A 122 -18.33 -39.07 -13.75
CA GLU A 122 -19.48 -38.20 -13.69
C GLU A 122 -19.10 -36.74 -13.52
N TRP A 123 -18.18 -36.44 -12.59
CA TRP A 123 -17.62 -35.08 -12.41
C TRP A 123 -17.09 -34.50 -13.73
N PHE A 124 -16.25 -35.24 -14.45
CA PHE A 124 -15.69 -34.81 -15.73
C PHE A 124 -16.79 -34.61 -16.79
N SER A 125 -17.74 -35.56 -16.86
CA SER A 125 -18.83 -35.55 -17.83
C SER A 125 -19.78 -34.36 -17.62
N GLN A 126 -20.20 -34.11 -16.36
CA GLN A 126 -21.11 -33.02 -16.04
C GLN A 126 -20.46 -31.65 -16.27
N LEU A 127 -19.20 -31.53 -15.89
CA LEU A 127 -18.43 -30.31 -16.13
C LEU A 127 -18.30 -30.02 -17.64
N ALA A 128 -17.95 -31.03 -18.45
CA ALA A 128 -17.80 -30.90 -19.90
C ALA A 128 -19.14 -30.59 -20.58
N ALA A 129 -20.22 -31.20 -20.13
CA ALA A 129 -21.57 -30.94 -20.68
C ALA A 129 -22.00 -29.48 -20.41
N ARG A 130 -21.64 -28.92 -19.26
CA ARG A 130 -22.05 -27.57 -18.85
C ARG A 130 -21.17 -26.48 -19.45
N TYR A 131 -19.85 -26.67 -19.49
CA TYR A 131 -18.87 -25.63 -19.88
C TYR A 131 -18.05 -26.12 -21.09
N LYS A 132 -18.55 -25.89 -22.28
CA LYS A 132 -17.98 -26.44 -23.53
C LYS A 132 -16.70 -25.76 -24.01
N ASP A 133 -16.52 -24.49 -23.64
CA ASP A 133 -15.47 -23.62 -24.21
C ASP A 133 -14.51 -23.14 -23.08
N MET A 134 -13.98 -24.07 -22.30
CA MET A 134 -12.91 -23.81 -21.35
C MET A 134 -11.56 -23.88 -22.08
N GLU A 135 -10.85 -22.76 -22.08
CA GLU A 135 -9.60 -22.67 -22.83
C GLU A 135 -8.46 -23.46 -22.16
N TYR A 136 -8.41 -23.45 -20.82
CA TYR A 136 -7.37 -24.11 -20.04
C TYR A 136 -7.98 -24.92 -18.87
N ILE A 137 -7.32 -26.02 -18.56
CA ILE A 137 -7.75 -26.90 -17.45
C ILE A 137 -6.52 -27.39 -16.68
N ASP A 138 -6.45 -27.10 -15.40
CA ASP A 138 -5.53 -27.77 -14.48
C ASP A 138 -6.11 -29.17 -14.21
N VAL A 139 -5.58 -30.18 -14.90
CA VAL A 139 -6.11 -31.57 -14.81
C VAL A 139 -5.78 -32.18 -13.47
N VAL A 140 -4.53 -32.09 -13.08
CA VAL A 140 -4.04 -32.53 -11.77
C VAL A 140 -3.31 -31.37 -11.11
N ASN A 141 -3.70 -31.08 -9.88
CA ASN A 141 -3.03 -30.10 -9.03
C ASN A 141 -2.17 -30.79 -7.96
N GLU A 142 -0.93 -30.33 -7.82
CA GLU A 142 0.02 -30.68 -6.75
C GLU A 142 0.29 -32.21 -6.64
N PRO A 143 0.65 -32.88 -7.75
CA PRO A 143 0.90 -34.31 -7.71
C PRO A 143 2.07 -34.71 -6.78
N LEU A 144 3.06 -33.83 -6.61
CA LEU A 144 4.22 -34.09 -5.77
C LEU A 144 3.94 -33.88 -4.28
N HIS A 145 2.99 -33.00 -3.94
CA HIS A 145 2.76 -32.57 -2.56
C HIS A 145 1.40 -32.96 -1.99
N ASN A 146 0.36 -33.01 -2.82
CA ASN A 146 -1.02 -33.26 -2.39
C ASN A 146 -1.73 -34.28 -3.30
N ALA A 147 -1.10 -35.44 -3.53
CA ALA A 147 -1.71 -36.53 -4.26
C ALA A 147 -2.96 -37.06 -3.55
N PRO A 148 -4.01 -37.52 -4.28
CA PRO A 148 -5.25 -38.08 -3.68
C PRO A 148 -5.06 -39.54 -3.20
N ASN A 149 -4.02 -39.80 -2.38
CA ASN A 149 -3.58 -41.10 -1.93
C ASN A 149 -3.79 -41.36 -0.41
N GLY A 150 -4.59 -40.50 0.23
CA GLY A 150 -4.85 -40.60 1.67
C GLY A 150 -3.72 -40.06 2.55
N MET A 151 -2.69 -39.48 1.98
CA MET A 151 -1.58 -38.84 2.71
C MET A 151 -1.67 -37.34 2.60
N LEU A 152 -1.44 -36.65 3.70
CA LEU A 152 -1.29 -35.19 3.73
C LEU A 152 0.20 -34.81 3.63
N PRO A 153 0.54 -33.60 3.16
CA PRO A 153 1.94 -33.16 2.96
C PRO A 153 2.83 -33.29 4.20
N TRP A 154 2.24 -33.20 5.40
CA TRP A 154 2.94 -33.34 6.69
C TRP A 154 2.95 -34.78 7.24
N GLY A 155 2.64 -35.78 6.40
CA GLY A 155 2.71 -37.21 6.74
C GLY A 155 1.52 -37.77 7.52
N ALA A 156 0.50 -36.97 7.84
CA ALA A 156 -0.73 -37.47 8.44
C ALA A 156 -1.60 -38.18 7.38
N THR A 157 -2.42 -39.14 7.81
CA THR A 157 -3.35 -39.82 6.91
C THR A 157 -4.72 -39.15 6.92
N ASN A 158 -5.32 -39.00 5.74
CA ASN A 158 -6.70 -38.55 5.57
C ASN A 158 -7.42 -39.46 4.56
N LYS A 159 -8.13 -40.45 5.07
CA LYS A 159 -8.86 -41.43 4.22
C LYS A 159 -9.90 -40.78 3.32
N ASN A 160 -10.42 -39.59 3.67
CA ASN A 160 -11.39 -38.87 2.85
C ASN A 160 -10.81 -38.34 1.53
N VAL A 161 -9.51 -38.39 1.35
CA VAL A 161 -8.80 -37.98 0.12
C VAL A 161 -8.16 -39.16 -0.60
N ASP A 162 -8.49 -40.42 -0.24
CA ASP A 162 -7.89 -41.61 -0.85
C ASP A 162 -8.75 -42.11 -2.00
N TYR A 163 -8.48 -41.66 -3.20
CA TYR A 163 -9.12 -42.13 -4.43
C TYR A 163 -8.13 -42.31 -5.61
N ALA A 164 -6.83 -42.19 -5.39
CA ALA A 164 -5.81 -42.40 -6.42
C ALA A 164 -5.90 -43.79 -7.04
N LYS A 165 -6.26 -44.81 -6.27
CA LYS A 165 -6.43 -46.19 -6.77
C LYS A 165 -7.51 -46.31 -7.84
N ALA A 166 -8.58 -45.52 -7.75
CA ALA A 166 -9.62 -45.44 -8.77
C ALA A 166 -9.12 -44.89 -10.12
N LEU A 167 -8.00 -44.23 -10.10
CA LEU A 167 -7.29 -43.67 -11.26
C LEU A 167 -6.08 -44.51 -11.69
N GLY A 168 -5.87 -45.72 -11.10
CA GLY A 168 -4.73 -46.59 -11.42
C GLY A 168 -3.63 -46.61 -10.33
N GLY A 169 -3.70 -45.73 -9.35
CA GLY A 169 -2.71 -45.65 -8.27
C GLY A 169 -1.32 -45.26 -8.79
N ALA A 170 -0.26 -45.79 -8.14
CA ALA A 170 1.10 -45.61 -8.62
C ALA A 170 1.37 -46.36 -9.95
N GLY A 171 0.75 -47.53 -10.12
CA GLY A 171 0.92 -48.36 -11.30
C GLY A 171 2.37 -48.72 -11.63
N GLU A 172 2.68 -48.88 -12.91
CA GLU A 172 4.02 -49.25 -13.38
C GLU A 172 4.98 -48.04 -13.41
N THR A 173 4.45 -46.84 -13.67
CA THR A 173 5.26 -45.61 -13.82
C THR A 173 5.50 -44.87 -12.49
N GLY A 174 4.76 -45.22 -11.45
CA GLY A 174 4.65 -44.44 -10.22
C GLY A 174 3.61 -43.31 -10.28
N TRP A 175 3.09 -43.01 -11.50
CA TRP A 175 2.22 -41.86 -11.79
C TRP A 175 0.99 -42.23 -12.63
N ASP A 176 0.59 -43.51 -12.67
CA ASP A 176 -0.50 -44.00 -13.52
C ASP A 176 -1.84 -43.27 -13.23
N TRP A 177 -2.05 -42.88 -11.97
CA TRP A 177 -3.21 -42.06 -11.60
C TRP A 177 -3.22 -40.69 -12.28
N VAL A 178 -2.05 -40.05 -12.47
CA VAL A 178 -1.91 -38.79 -13.20
C VAL A 178 -2.20 -39.00 -14.69
N ILE A 179 -1.56 -40.02 -15.28
CA ILE A 179 -1.72 -40.37 -16.69
C ILE A 179 -3.18 -40.68 -17.00
N THR A 180 -3.85 -41.49 -16.15
CA THR A 180 -5.28 -41.82 -16.27
C THR A 180 -6.16 -40.58 -16.19
N SER A 181 -5.83 -39.63 -15.27
CA SER A 181 -6.58 -38.37 -15.16
C SER A 181 -6.49 -37.54 -16.45
N PHE A 182 -5.31 -37.47 -17.06
CA PHE A 182 -5.11 -36.76 -18.33
C PHE A 182 -5.77 -37.45 -19.51
N HIS A 183 -5.77 -38.79 -19.60
CA HIS A 183 -6.56 -39.52 -20.60
C HIS A 183 -8.06 -39.22 -20.47
N MET A 184 -8.57 -39.23 -19.25
CA MET A 184 -9.96 -38.88 -18.98
C MET A 184 -10.25 -37.43 -19.37
N ALA A 185 -9.36 -36.48 -18.99
CA ALA A 185 -9.51 -35.08 -19.36
C ALA A 185 -9.51 -34.89 -20.88
N ARG A 186 -8.62 -35.54 -21.60
CA ARG A 186 -8.59 -35.46 -23.07
C ARG A 186 -9.86 -36.02 -23.72
N LYS A 187 -10.44 -37.08 -23.17
CA LYS A 187 -11.70 -37.65 -23.62
C LYS A 187 -12.87 -36.67 -23.49
N TYR A 188 -12.97 -35.99 -22.33
CA TYR A 188 -14.10 -35.09 -22.04
C TYR A 188 -13.89 -33.65 -22.52
N PHE A 189 -12.65 -33.19 -22.61
CA PHE A 189 -12.25 -31.83 -23.00
C PHE A 189 -11.25 -31.84 -24.17
N PRO A 190 -11.65 -32.34 -25.35
CA PRO A 190 -10.71 -32.57 -26.45
C PRO A 190 -10.07 -31.29 -27.00
N ASN A 191 -10.72 -30.12 -26.83
CA ASN A 191 -10.29 -28.83 -27.36
C ASN A 191 -9.59 -27.94 -26.30
N SER A 192 -9.63 -28.30 -25.03
CA SER A 192 -9.01 -27.54 -23.97
C SER A 192 -7.51 -27.85 -23.88
N LYS A 193 -6.71 -26.86 -23.49
CA LYS A 193 -5.31 -27.04 -23.13
C LYS A 193 -5.22 -27.65 -21.74
N LEU A 194 -4.63 -28.84 -21.67
CA LEU A 194 -4.50 -29.62 -20.44
C LEU A 194 -3.17 -29.31 -19.76
N ILE A 195 -3.23 -28.89 -18.51
CA ILE A 195 -2.10 -28.40 -17.72
C ILE A 195 -1.91 -29.30 -16.50
N LEU A 196 -0.67 -29.68 -16.20
CA LEU A 196 -0.26 -30.18 -14.90
C LEU A 196 0.16 -28.98 -14.05
N ASN A 197 -0.32 -28.84 -12.81
CA ASN A 197 -0.06 -27.69 -11.95
C ASN A 197 0.60 -28.11 -10.63
N GLU A 198 1.64 -27.34 -10.19
CA GLU A 198 2.41 -27.68 -8.99
C GLU A 198 3.01 -26.43 -8.37
N TYR A 199 3.33 -26.47 -7.07
CA TYR A 199 4.08 -25.43 -6.36
C TYR A 199 5.47 -25.92 -5.92
N SER A 200 6.30 -24.99 -5.45
CA SER A 200 7.67 -25.27 -5.02
C SER A 200 8.53 -25.95 -6.09
N VAL A 201 8.26 -25.72 -7.35
CA VAL A 201 9.06 -26.26 -8.46
C VAL A 201 10.25 -25.35 -8.76
N ILE A 202 10.00 -24.07 -9.12
CA ILE A 202 11.08 -23.17 -9.57
C ILE A 202 12.05 -22.71 -8.48
N ASN A 203 11.73 -22.93 -7.22
CA ASN A 203 12.64 -22.63 -6.09
C ASN A 203 13.54 -23.81 -5.68
N SER A 204 13.36 -25.00 -6.30
CA SER A 204 14.12 -26.23 -6.02
C SER A 204 14.43 -27.00 -7.29
N THR A 205 15.69 -27.07 -7.66
CA THR A 205 16.11 -27.82 -8.85
C THR A 205 15.79 -29.32 -8.75
N GLU A 206 15.79 -29.89 -7.55
CA GLU A 206 15.42 -31.29 -7.33
C GLU A 206 13.92 -31.49 -7.64
N THR A 207 13.07 -30.62 -7.11
CA THR A 207 11.62 -30.66 -7.36
C THR A 207 11.32 -30.42 -8.84
N THR A 208 12.03 -29.46 -9.48
CA THR A 208 11.91 -29.22 -10.93
C THR A 208 12.15 -30.51 -11.73
N LYS A 209 13.23 -31.25 -11.41
CA LYS A 209 13.57 -32.50 -12.11
C LYS A 209 12.50 -33.58 -11.90
N LYS A 210 12.02 -33.79 -10.67
CA LYS A 210 10.92 -34.73 -10.39
C LYS A 210 9.63 -34.35 -11.15
N TYR A 211 9.34 -33.08 -11.23
CA TYR A 211 8.18 -32.59 -11.97
C TYR A 211 8.32 -32.84 -13.47
N ILE A 212 9.52 -32.66 -14.04
CA ILE A 212 9.83 -32.98 -15.44
C ILE A 212 9.67 -34.47 -15.74
N GLU A 213 9.93 -35.37 -14.79
CA GLU A 213 9.69 -36.81 -14.98
C GLU A 213 8.21 -37.10 -15.27
N ILE A 214 7.30 -36.50 -14.50
CA ILE A 214 5.84 -36.64 -14.74
C ILE A 214 5.46 -36.02 -16.09
N ILE A 215 5.96 -34.82 -16.38
CA ILE A 215 5.71 -34.13 -17.65
C ILE A 215 6.10 -34.99 -18.86
N LYS A 216 7.26 -35.66 -18.80
CA LYS A 216 7.74 -36.54 -19.87
C LYS A 216 6.85 -37.75 -20.09
N LEU A 217 6.30 -38.35 -19.03
CA LEU A 217 5.32 -39.43 -19.14
C LEU A 217 4.06 -38.95 -19.89
N LEU A 218 3.53 -37.79 -19.52
CA LEU A 218 2.37 -37.20 -20.19
C LEU A 218 2.66 -36.76 -21.64
N GLN A 219 3.89 -36.32 -21.93
CA GLN A 219 4.31 -35.99 -23.30
C GLN A 219 4.42 -37.23 -24.17
N ALA A 220 4.91 -38.36 -23.63
CA ALA A 220 5.03 -39.62 -24.36
C ALA A 220 3.66 -40.07 -24.93
N ASP A 221 2.58 -39.81 -24.21
CA ASP A 221 1.20 -40.14 -24.62
C ASP A 221 0.48 -38.98 -25.33
N GLY A 222 1.15 -37.83 -25.54
CA GLY A 222 0.55 -36.67 -26.19
C GLY A 222 -0.58 -36.01 -25.43
N LEU A 223 -0.56 -36.08 -24.09
CA LEU A 223 -1.68 -35.69 -23.23
C LEU A 223 -1.60 -34.28 -22.68
N ILE A 224 -0.38 -33.73 -22.51
CA ILE A 224 -0.15 -32.45 -21.86
C ILE A 224 0.10 -31.33 -22.89
N ASP A 225 -0.55 -30.16 -22.68
CA ASP A 225 -0.41 -28.99 -23.55
C ASP A 225 0.38 -27.85 -22.90
N GLY A 226 0.66 -27.93 -21.60
CA GLY A 226 1.40 -26.90 -20.89
C GLY A 226 1.73 -27.25 -19.46
N ILE A 227 2.68 -26.49 -18.92
CA ILE A 227 3.20 -26.64 -17.56
C ILE A 227 2.64 -25.51 -16.71
N GLY A 228 1.97 -25.86 -15.60
CA GLY A 228 1.57 -24.94 -14.55
C GLY A 228 2.62 -24.91 -13.41
N GLU A 229 3.03 -23.73 -13.04
CA GLU A 229 3.86 -23.45 -11.86
C GLU A 229 3.14 -22.38 -11.04
N GLN A 230 2.80 -22.68 -9.79
CA GLN A 230 2.00 -21.76 -8.96
C GLN A 230 2.74 -20.46 -8.66
N ALA A 231 4.04 -20.51 -8.40
CA ALA A 231 4.90 -19.37 -8.11
C ALA A 231 4.42 -18.48 -6.96
N HIS A 232 3.84 -19.09 -5.94
CA HIS A 232 3.41 -18.40 -4.73
C HIS A 232 4.56 -17.68 -4.02
N ALA A 233 4.26 -16.58 -3.32
CA ALA A 233 5.26 -15.77 -2.63
C ALA A 233 6.11 -16.56 -1.62
N PHE A 234 5.53 -17.58 -0.95
CA PHE A 234 6.28 -18.42 -0.01
C PHE A 234 7.35 -19.31 -0.69
N THR A 235 7.27 -19.47 -2.02
CA THR A 235 8.28 -20.19 -2.81
C THR A 235 9.24 -19.25 -3.51
N THR A 236 8.80 -18.06 -3.90
CA THR A 236 9.62 -17.11 -4.66
C THR A 236 10.38 -16.13 -3.78
N LYS A 237 9.81 -15.73 -2.62
CA LYS A 237 10.43 -14.83 -1.67
C LYS A 237 11.67 -15.47 -1.04
N GLY A 238 12.79 -14.78 -1.13
CA GLY A 238 14.07 -15.31 -0.63
C GLY A 238 14.81 -16.24 -1.61
N THR A 239 14.15 -16.75 -2.64
CA THR A 239 14.82 -17.50 -3.72
C THR A 239 15.51 -16.53 -4.68
N SER A 240 16.77 -16.81 -5.03
CA SER A 240 17.52 -15.94 -5.93
C SER A 240 16.91 -15.88 -7.33
N ALA A 241 16.99 -14.71 -7.97
CA ALA A 241 16.54 -14.53 -9.35
C ALA A 241 17.22 -15.52 -10.32
N THR A 242 18.50 -15.83 -10.08
CA THR A 242 19.26 -16.78 -10.88
C THR A 242 18.68 -18.19 -10.77
N LEU A 243 18.31 -18.65 -9.56
CA LEU A 243 17.74 -19.99 -9.37
C LEU A 243 16.34 -20.09 -9.97
N LEU A 244 15.48 -19.08 -9.74
CA LEU A 244 14.15 -19.03 -10.35
C LEU A 244 14.24 -19.15 -11.88
N LYS A 245 15.13 -18.36 -12.51
CA LYS A 245 15.32 -18.41 -13.96
C LYS A 245 15.87 -19.75 -14.42
N ALA A 246 16.88 -20.29 -13.74
CA ALA A 246 17.51 -21.56 -14.14
C ALA A 246 16.51 -22.73 -14.11
N ASN A 247 15.61 -22.76 -13.13
CA ASN A 247 14.58 -23.78 -13.03
C ASN A 247 13.46 -23.58 -14.08
N LEU A 248 13.10 -22.33 -14.42
CA LEU A 248 12.24 -22.04 -15.57
C LEU A 248 12.89 -22.50 -16.89
N ASP A 249 14.19 -22.27 -17.07
CA ASP A 249 14.92 -22.73 -18.26
C ASP A 249 14.89 -24.29 -18.36
N LEU A 250 14.98 -25.00 -17.24
CA LEU A 250 14.85 -26.47 -17.20
C LEU A 250 13.44 -26.92 -17.61
N LEU A 251 12.39 -26.27 -17.12
CA LEU A 251 11.01 -26.55 -17.55
C LEU A 251 10.83 -26.25 -19.04
N ALA A 252 11.35 -25.13 -19.52
CA ALA A 252 11.29 -24.73 -20.93
C ALA A 252 11.99 -25.72 -21.87
N ALA A 253 13.01 -26.41 -21.40
CA ALA A 253 13.72 -27.44 -22.17
C ALA A 253 12.84 -28.66 -22.52
N THR A 254 11.67 -28.81 -21.90
CA THR A 254 10.64 -29.80 -22.31
C THR A 254 9.96 -29.45 -23.63
N GLY A 255 10.06 -28.20 -24.10
CA GLY A 255 9.39 -27.69 -25.29
C GLY A 255 7.94 -27.25 -25.09
N LEU A 256 7.40 -27.40 -23.86
CA LEU A 256 6.03 -26.98 -23.54
C LEU A 256 5.96 -25.50 -23.09
N PRO A 257 4.84 -24.83 -23.36
CA PRO A 257 4.57 -23.52 -22.77
C PRO A 257 4.41 -23.61 -21.25
N ILE A 258 4.87 -22.56 -20.57
CA ILE A 258 4.79 -22.44 -19.11
C ILE A 258 3.74 -21.39 -18.75
N TYR A 259 2.95 -21.66 -17.75
CA TYR A 259 1.98 -20.75 -17.15
C TYR A 259 2.31 -20.59 -15.66
N LEU A 260 2.52 -19.33 -15.20
CA LEU A 260 2.63 -19.03 -13.78
C LEU A 260 1.19 -18.87 -13.24
N THR A 261 0.73 -19.85 -12.50
CA THR A 261 -0.71 -20.08 -12.31
C THR A 261 -1.32 -19.44 -11.08
N GLU A 262 -0.52 -19.08 -10.06
CA GLU A 262 -1.03 -18.66 -8.75
C GLU A 262 -0.11 -17.63 -8.07
N VAL A 263 0.43 -16.70 -8.87
CA VAL A 263 1.42 -15.73 -8.41
C VAL A 263 0.82 -14.81 -7.33
N ASP A 264 1.53 -14.62 -6.26
CA ASP A 264 1.30 -13.56 -5.29
C ASP A 264 2.62 -12.88 -4.90
N ILE A 265 2.54 -11.61 -4.51
CA ILE A 265 3.69 -10.80 -4.13
C ILE A 265 3.40 -10.20 -2.75
N ASP A 266 4.02 -10.77 -1.73
CA ASP A 266 3.86 -10.33 -0.35
C ASP A 266 4.48 -8.97 -0.09
N GLY A 267 3.87 -8.21 0.81
CA GLY A 267 4.42 -6.97 1.34
C GLY A 267 3.39 -6.10 2.03
N LEU A 268 3.40 -6.07 3.36
CA LEU A 268 2.53 -5.18 4.14
C LEU A 268 2.83 -3.70 3.86
N LYS A 269 4.10 -3.38 3.59
CA LYS A 269 4.53 -2.04 3.19
C LYS A 269 4.65 -1.97 1.66
N ASP A 270 4.26 -0.82 1.10
CA ASP A 270 4.24 -0.61 -0.35
C ASP A 270 5.63 -0.69 -1.00
N ASP A 271 6.66 -0.17 -0.33
CA ASP A 271 8.04 -0.23 -0.80
C ASP A 271 8.58 -1.67 -0.85
N VAL A 272 8.21 -2.50 0.14
CA VAL A 272 8.60 -3.92 0.20
C VAL A 272 7.92 -4.70 -0.92
N GLN A 273 6.60 -4.53 -1.11
CA GLN A 273 5.86 -5.21 -2.19
C GLN A 273 6.35 -4.80 -3.58
N LEU A 274 6.58 -3.50 -3.78
CA LEU A 274 7.10 -2.97 -5.04
C LEU A 274 8.51 -3.54 -5.35
N THR A 275 9.39 -3.60 -4.35
CA THR A 275 10.73 -4.15 -4.50
C THR A 275 10.67 -5.61 -4.92
N GLU A 276 9.80 -6.41 -4.29
CA GLU A 276 9.63 -7.83 -4.61
C GLU A 276 8.98 -8.02 -5.99
N MET A 277 7.97 -7.24 -6.34
CA MET A 277 7.35 -7.23 -7.68
C MET A 277 8.41 -6.98 -8.77
N ARG A 278 9.27 -5.98 -8.58
CA ARG A 278 10.33 -5.62 -9.52
C ARG A 278 11.43 -6.68 -9.60
N ARG A 279 11.64 -7.45 -8.54
CA ARG A 279 12.60 -8.55 -8.51
C ARG A 279 12.12 -9.79 -9.26
N VAL A 280 10.85 -10.17 -9.06
CA VAL A 280 10.30 -11.46 -9.51
C VAL A 280 9.60 -11.36 -10.85
N PHE A 281 8.71 -10.40 -11.04
CA PHE A 281 7.84 -10.34 -12.21
C PHE A 281 8.59 -10.27 -13.55
N PRO A 282 9.71 -9.52 -13.71
CA PRO A 282 10.49 -9.51 -14.96
C PRO A 282 11.06 -10.87 -15.34
N ILE A 283 11.42 -11.73 -14.36
CA ILE A 283 11.90 -13.08 -14.64
C ILE A 283 10.82 -13.89 -15.36
N PHE A 284 9.58 -13.74 -14.90
CA PHE A 284 8.43 -14.46 -15.43
C PHE A 284 7.96 -13.88 -16.76
N TRP A 285 7.72 -12.57 -16.80
CA TRP A 285 7.17 -11.91 -17.98
C TRP A 285 8.09 -11.96 -19.20
N ASN A 286 9.40 -11.78 -18.99
CA ASN A 286 10.37 -11.78 -20.07
C ASN A 286 10.83 -13.18 -20.50
N HIS A 287 10.46 -14.25 -19.75
CA HIS A 287 10.86 -15.60 -20.12
C HIS A 287 10.10 -16.07 -21.37
N PRO A 288 10.80 -16.52 -22.45
CA PRO A 288 10.15 -16.79 -23.73
C PRO A 288 9.15 -17.95 -23.69
N ALA A 289 9.36 -18.97 -22.85
CA ALA A 289 8.45 -20.09 -22.71
C ALA A 289 7.22 -19.77 -21.84
N VAL A 290 7.22 -18.69 -21.07
CA VAL A 290 6.05 -18.27 -20.28
C VAL A 290 5.03 -17.61 -21.22
N GLN A 291 3.80 -18.13 -21.24
CA GLN A 291 2.71 -17.65 -22.11
C GLN A 291 1.61 -16.93 -21.34
N GLY A 292 1.60 -17.02 -20.03
CA GLY A 292 0.62 -16.32 -19.18
C GLY A 292 0.98 -16.38 -17.72
N ILE A 293 0.46 -15.37 -16.98
CA ILE A 293 0.65 -15.23 -15.55
C ILE A 293 -0.72 -14.96 -14.92
N THR A 294 -1.08 -15.70 -13.87
CA THR A 294 -2.30 -15.51 -13.10
C THR A 294 -1.94 -15.15 -11.67
N PHE A 295 -2.38 -13.98 -11.20
CA PHE A 295 -2.26 -13.61 -9.79
C PHE A 295 -3.31 -14.35 -8.94
N TRP A 296 -2.97 -14.74 -7.71
CA TRP A 296 -3.90 -15.47 -6.85
C TRP A 296 -4.73 -14.54 -5.94
N GLY A 297 -5.35 -13.55 -6.58
CA GLY A 297 -6.10 -12.46 -5.99
C GLY A 297 -5.37 -11.12 -6.09
N PHE A 298 -6.13 -10.02 -6.01
CA PHE A 298 -5.55 -8.67 -6.14
C PHE A 298 -6.16 -7.64 -5.18
N ARG A 299 -7.27 -7.96 -4.52
CA ARG A 299 -7.94 -7.09 -3.55
C ARG A 299 -7.82 -7.63 -2.15
N VAL A 300 -7.99 -6.75 -1.17
CA VAL A 300 -8.11 -7.14 0.25
C VAL A 300 -9.18 -8.22 0.40
N GLY A 301 -8.88 -9.23 1.20
CA GLY A 301 -9.69 -10.44 1.37
C GLY A 301 -9.24 -11.65 0.54
N LEU A 302 -8.12 -11.54 -0.20
CA LEU A 302 -7.47 -12.69 -0.84
C LEU A 302 -6.83 -13.63 0.21
N TRP A 303 -6.45 -14.85 -0.19
CA TRP A 303 -5.94 -15.87 0.73
C TRP A 303 -4.65 -15.48 1.48
N ARG A 304 -3.76 -14.67 0.88
CA ARG A 304 -2.55 -14.11 1.52
C ARG A 304 -2.75 -12.66 1.98
N ASN A 305 -3.92 -12.38 2.54
CA ASN A 305 -4.26 -11.04 2.99
C ASN A 305 -3.39 -10.55 4.15
N THR A 306 -3.05 -11.43 5.09
CA THR A 306 -2.22 -11.14 6.26
C THR A 306 -0.77 -10.84 5.90
N GLU A 307 -0.28 -11.35 4.78
CA GLU A 307 1.04 -11.10 4.22
C GLU A 307 1.09 -9.84 3.35
N GLY A 308 -0.07 -9.24 3.09
CA GLY A 308 -0.20 -8.00 2.31
C GLY A 308 -0.03 -8.19 0.81
N ALA A 309 -0.42 -9.35 0.26
CA ALA A 309 -0.29 -9.65 -1.17
C ALA A 309 -1.28 -8.87 -2.06
N TYR A 310 -2.29 -8.21 -1.51
CA TYR A 310 -3.25 -7.42 -2.28
C TYR A 310 -2.55 -6.27 -3.02
N LEU A 311 -2.98 -6.02 -4.25
CA LEU A 311 -2.48 -4.96 -5.14
C LEU A 311 -3.37 -3.72 -5.15
N VAL A 312 -4.61 -3.86 -4.66
CA VAL A 312 -5.60 -2.79 -4.50
C VAL A 312 -6.06 -2.78 -3.05
N THR A 313 -6.01 -1.63 -2.41
CA THR A 313 -6.40 -1.45 -1.00
C THR A 313 -7.91 -1.59 -0.81
N GLN A 314 -8.37 -1.69 0.45
CA GLN A 314 -9.80 -1.69 0.79
C GLN A 314 -10.54 -0.45 0.27
N ALA A 315 -9.87 0.69 0.21
CA ALA A 315 -10.41 1.94 -0.35
C ALA A 315 -10.43 1.97 -1.89
N GLY A 316 -10.00 0.89 -2.57
CA GLY A 316 -9.96 0.83 -4.04
C GLY A 316 -8.75 1.53 -4.66
N VAL A 317 -7.75 1.90 -3.88
CA VAL A 317 -6.54 2.57 -4.36
C VAL A 317 -5.52 1.52 -4.83
N GLU A 318 -5.00 1.68 -6.05
CA GLU A 318 -3.90 0.86 -6.58
C GLU A 318 -2.60 1.12 -5.79
N ARG A 319 -1.99 0.04 -5.32
CA ARG A 319 -0.67 0.11 -4.67
C ARG A 319 0.43 0.36 -5.72
N PRO A 320 1.59 0.92 -5.31
CA PRO A 320 2.71 1.18 -6.23
C PRO A 320 3.15 -0.03 -7.06
N ALA A 321 3.09 -1.24 -6.50
CA ALA A 321 3.42 -2.48 -7.20
C ALA A 321 2.50 -2.72 -8.43
N LEU A 322 1.19 -2.43 -8.33
CA LEU A 322 0.27 -2.58 -9.45
C LEU A 322 0.48 -1.50 -10.52
N LYS A 323 0.75 -0.27 -10.10
CA LYS A 323 1.08 0.83 -11.02
C LYS A 323 2.34 0.53 -11.82
N TRP A 324 3.37 0.03 -11.13
CA TRP A 324 4.61 -0.40 -11.78
C TRP A 324 4.37 -1.57 -12.73
N LEU A 325 3.63 -2.60 -12.32
CA LEU A 325 3.27 -3.76 -13.14
C LEU A 325 2.62 -3.33 -14.45
N ARG A 326 1.63 -2.44 -14.38
CA ARG A 326 0.94 -1.89 -15.56
C ARG A 326 1.92 -1.20 -16.51
N ALA A 327 2.78 -0.33 -15.98
CA ALA A 327 3.76 0.39 -16.77
C ALA A 327 4.80 -0.57 -17.38
N PHE A 328 5.23 -1.60 -16.63
CA PHE A 328 6.19 -2.59 -17.08
C PHE A 328 5.63 -3.43 -18.24
N VAL A 329 4.41 -3.95 -18.10
CA VAL A 329 3.76 -4.78 -19.14
C VAL A 329 3.54 -4.01 -20.44
N ASN A 330 3.34 -2.68 -20.34
CA ASN A 330 3.08 -1.83 -21.51
C ASN A 330 4.28 -1.01 -21.98
N ASP A 331 5.46 -1.28 -21.44
CA ASP A 331 6.72 -0.61 -21.82
C ASP A 331 6.68 0.92 -21.65
N THR A 332 5.96 1.38 -20.61
CA THR A 332 5.70 2.80 -20.33
C THR A 332 6.33 3.27 -19.02
N ILE A 333 7.33 2.55 -18.51
CA ILE A 333 8.02 2.96 -17.27
C ILE A 333 8.75 4.28 -17.50
N VAL A 334 8.43 5.27 -16.68
CA VAL A 334 9.15 6.54 -16.58
C VAL A 334 9.88 6.57 -15.25
N ASN A 335 11.20 6.50 -15.29
CA ASN A 335 12.05 6.53 -14.11
C ASN A 335 12.30 7.97 -13.62
N SER A 336 12.55 8.14 -12.33
CA SER A 336 12.96 9.42 -11.75
C SER A 336 14.34 9.84 -12.28
N GLN A 337 14.45 11.12 -12.61
CA GLN A 337 15.71 11.77 -13.04
C GLN A 337 16.31 12.59 -11.89
N SER A 338 15.47 13.20 -11.07
CA SER A 338 15.88 13.96 -9.89
C SER A 338 14.84 13.88 -8.76
N VAL A 339 15.33 14.11 -7.54
CA VAL A 339 14.52 14.29 -6.32
C VAL A 339 14.98 15.56 -5.66
N THR A 340 14.06 16.46 -5.33
CA THR A 340 14.34 17.67 -4.57
C THR A 340 13.57 17.65 -3.26
N VAL A 341 14.21 18.04 -2.15
CA VAL A 341 13.59 18.11 -0.82
C VAL A 341 13.38 19.57 -0.44
N SER A 342 12.21 19.87 0.09
CA SER A 342 11.86 21.17 0.69
C SER A 342 10.96 20.95 1.91
N SER A 343 10.78 21.97 2.73
CA SER A 343 9.71 22.01 3.71
C SER A 343 8.44 22.58 3.09
N THR A 344 7.28 22.20 3.63
CA THR A 344 5.98 22.65 3.09
C THR A 344 5.78 24.17 3.26
N ASP A 345 6.33 24.76 4.33
CA ASP A 345 6.24 26.19 4.66
C ASP A 345 7.46 27.00 4.23
N GLY A 346 8.46 26.37 3.59
CA GLY A 346 9.72 27.00 3.19
C GLY A 346 10.73 27.16 4.32
N SER A 347 10.41 26.73 5.55
CA SER A 347 11.32 26.84 6.70
C SER A 347 12.48 25.83 6.60
N THR A 348 13.67 26.28 7.02
CA THR A 348 14.86 25.45 7.20
C THR A 348 15.23 25.28 8.68
N VAL A 349 14.37 25.76 9.59
CA VAL A 349 14.62 25.78 11.03
C VAL A 349 13.42 25.20 11.77
N VAL A 350 13.71 24.41 12.82
CA VAL A 350 12.76 24.03 13.87
C VAL A 350 13.26 24.65 15.18
N ASP A 351 12.55 25.61 15.69
CA ASP A 351 12.99 26.48 16.80
C ASP A 351 12.65 25.97 18.19
N LYS A 352 11.96 24.84 18.30
CA LYS A 352 11.57 24.23 19.57
C LYS A 352 11.68 22.71 19.52
N LEU A 353 12.28 22.12 20.56
CA LEU A 353 12.32 20.66 20.72
C LEU A 353 10.91 20.08 20.87
N GLY A 354 10.69 18.91 20.23
CA GLY A 354 9.39 18.26 20.13
C GLY A 354 8.47 18.82 19.06
N SER A 355 8.80 19.95 18.43
CA SER A 355 8.06 20.49 17.29
C SER A 355 8.35 19.71 16.03
N THR A 356 7.45 19.82 15.06
CA THR A 356 7.52 19.10 13.78
C THR A 356 7.69 20.06 12.61
N LEU A 357 8.32 19.56 11.52
CA LEU A 357 8.41 20.23 10.23
C LEU A 357 7.96 19.25 9.15
N ALA A 358 6.96 19.65 8.36
CA ALA A 358 6.49 18.84 7.25
C ALA A 358 7.42 19.00 6.05
N MET A 359 8.03 17.90 5.62
CA MET A 359 8.93 17.84 4.48
C MET A 359 8.18 17.38 3.22
N THR A 360 8.58 17.88 2.07
CA THR A 360 8.03 17.53 0.76
C THR A 360 9.16 17.12 -0.18
N ALA A 361 8.93 16.06 -0.97
CA ALA A 361 9.83 15.63 -2.03
C ALA A 361 9.17 15.87 -3.39
N THR A 362 9.86 16.56 -4.28
CA THR A 362 9.48 16.69 -5.68
C THR A 362 10.31 15.73 -6.51
N VAL A 363 9.65 14.77 -7.16
CA VAL A 363 10.27 13.79 -8.05
C VAL A 363 10.00 14.20 -9.49
N LEU A 364 11.04 14.29 -10.30
CA LEU A 364 10.93 14.67 -11.71
C LEU A 364 11.43 13.53 -12.60
N PRO A 365 10.84 13.37 -13.82
CA PRO A 365 9.74 14.18 -14.37
C PRO A 365 8.43 13.94 -13.62
N VAL A 366 7.48 14.85 -13.73
CA VAL A 366 6.18 14.79 -12.99
C VAL A 366 5.33 13.56 -13.32
N ASN A 367 5.56 12.93 -14.48
CA ASN A 367 4.94 11.70 -14.91
C ASN A 367 5.75 10.43 -14.53
N THR A 368 6.68 10.55 -13.57
CA THR A 368 7.41 9.38 -13.04
C THR A 368 6.41 8.31 -12.59
N THR A 369 6.63 7.07 -13.04
CA THR A 369 5.72 5.94 -12.76
C THR A 369 5.53 5.71 -11.25
N ILE A 370 6.60 5.82 -10.47
CA ILE A 370 6.63 5.67 -9.01
C ILE A 370 7.25 6.92 -8.38
N PRO A 371 6.46 7.96 -8.10
CA PRO A 371 6.95 9.20 -7.50
C PRO A 371 7.18 9.12 -5.99
N ASN A 372 6.99 7.95 -5.40
CA ASN A 372 7.15 7.71 -3.96
C ASN A 372 8.62 7.79 -3.54
N VAL A 373 8.84 8.21 -2.29
CA VAL A 373 10.18 8.29 -1.68
C VAL A 373 10.21 7.66 -0.29
N THR A 374 11.40 7.21 0.11
CA THR A 374 11.72 6.85 1.50
C THR A 374 12.43 8.03 2.14
N TRP A 375 11.97 8.42 3.34
CA TRP A 375 12.56 9.48 4.13
C TRP A 375 13.56 8.91 5.13
N THR A 376 14.70 9.61 5.26
CA THR A 376 15.69 9.36 6.31
C THR A 376 16.26 10.69 6.82
N VAL A 377 16.76 10.69 8.06
CA VAL A 377 17.40 11.83 8.69
C VAL A 377 18.72 11.41 9.34
N SER A 378 19.73 12.26 9.24
CA SER A 378 21.06 12.01 9.84
C SER A 378 21.64 13.31 10.39
N PRO A 379 22.16 13.29 11.61
CA PRO A 379 22.19 12.18 12.56
C PRO A 379 20.83 11.94 13.21
N SER A 380 20.46 10.66 13.45
CA SER A 380 19.12 10.26 13.93
C SER A 380 18.86 10.54 15.43
N ASN A 381 19.87 10.88 16.18
CA ASN A 381 19.75 11.29 17.58
C ASN A 381 19.28 12.75 17.75
N LEU A 382 19.32 13.56 16.70
CA LEU A 382 18.87 14.96 16.74
C LEU A 382 17.44 15.14 16.23
N ALA A 383 16.97 14.26 15.35
CA ALA A 383 15.59 14.27 14.85
C ALA A 383 15.15 12.88 14.39
N THR A 384 13.84 12.67 14.31
CA THR A 384 13.22 11.53 13.63
C THR A 384 12.40 12.03 12.45
N ILE A 385 12.17 11.16 11.46
CA ILE A 385 11.29 11.47 10.35
C ILE A 385 10.41 10.23 10.06
N ASP A 386 9.11 10.45 9.85
CA ASP A 386 8.18 9.36 9.53
C ASP A 386 8.06 9.13 8.02
N SER A 387 7.28 8.11 7.65
CA SER A 387 7.04 7.76 6.24
C SER A 387 6.26 8.82 5.46
N LYS A 388 5.61 9.78 6.14
CA LYS A 388 4.89 10.90 5.52
C LYS A 388 5.77 12.14 5.36
N GLY A 389 7.04 12.08 5.80
CA GLY A 389 7.95 13.21 5.76
C GLY A 389 7.78 14.20 6.92
N ILE A 390 7.18 13.77 8.04
CA ILE A 390 7.09 14.63 9.22
C ILE A 390 8.35 14.46 10.06
N LEU A 391 9.21 15.50 10.02
CA LEU A 391 10.41 15.62 10.85
C LEU A 391 10.00 16.06 12.26
N THR A 392 10.52 15.40 13.30
CA THR A 392 10.32 15.76 14.70
C THR A 392 11.66 16.07 15.34
N ALA A 393 11.81 17.26 15.92
CA ALA A 393 13.02 17.70 16.59
C ALA A 393 13.23 17.00 17.93
N VAL A 394 14.40 16.41 18.16
CA VAL A 394 14.75 15.68 19.39
C VAL A 394 15.84 16.42 20.19
N ALA A 395 16.87 16.91 19.52
CA ALA A 395 17.96 17.65 20.14
C ALA A 395 18.47 18.75 19.21
N VAL A 396 19.14 19.76 19.80
CA VAL A 396 19.70 20.92 19.07
C VAL A 396 20.85 20.46 18.16
N GLY A 397 20.88 20.98 16.95
CA GLY A 397 21.90 20.71 15.94
C GLY A 397 21.39 20.82 14.52
N THR A 398 22.22 20.48 13.55
CA THR A 398 21.82 20.43 12.13
C THR A 398 21.64 18.99 11.70
N VAL A 399 20.53 18.70 11.05
CA VAL A 399 20.24 17.38 10.48
C VAL A 399 20.12 17.50 8.96
N LYS A 400 20.54 16.45 8.29
CA LYS A 400 20.31 16.28 6.84
C LYS A 400 19.11 15.36 6.64
N VAL A 401 18.05 15.90 6.08
CA VAL A 401 16.88 15.14 5.63
C VAL A 401 17.16 14.64 4.21
N THR A 402 16.89 13.37 3.96
CA THR A 402 17.10 12.74 2.64
C THR A 402 15.81 12.04 2.20
N ALA A 403 15.39 12.29 0.96
CA ALA A 403 14.36 11.54 0.27
C ALA A 403 15.00 10.69 -0.82
N THR A 404 14.74 9.38 -0.83
CA THR A 404 15.26 8.43 -1.84
C THR A 404 14.10 7.85 -2.63
N SER A 405 14.17 7.88 -3.98
CA SER A 405 13.12 7.36 -4.86
C SER A 405 12.91 5.85 -4.72
N TRP A 406 11.64 5.41 -4.85
CA TRP A 406 11.26 3.99 -4.81
C TRP A 406 11.41 3.27 -6.14
N ASP A 407 11.54 3.98 -7.25
CA ASP A 407 11.59 3.40 -8.58
C ASP A 407 12.86 2.58 -8.88
N GLY A 408 13.78 2.50 -7.92
CA GLY A 408 15.03 1.72 -7.99
C GLY A 408 16.18 2.43 -8.68
N THR A 409 16.01 3.67 -9.11
CA THR A 409 17.11 4.49 -9.65
C THR A 409 18.07 4.91 -8.56
N GLY A 410 17.64 4.90 -7.28
CA GLY A 410 18.42 5.37 -6.13
C GLY A 410 18.62 6.89 -6.13
N ARG A 411 17.82 7.66 -6.91
CA ARG A 411 17.90 9.13 -6.91
C ARG A 411 17.55 9.67 -5.53
N LYS A 412 18.32 10.67 -5.09
CA LYS A 412 18.20 11.28 -3.77
C LYS A 412 18.11 12.78 -3.87
N GLY A 413 17.25 13.36 -3.05
CA GLY A 413 17.25 14.78 -2.71
C GLY A 413 17.59 14.96 -1.24
N THR A 414 18.23 16.05 -0.88
CA THR A 414 18.60 16.37 0.50
C THR A 414 18.30 17.81 0.86
N MET A 415 18.03 18.04 2.15
CA MET A 415 17.90 19.38 2.73
C MET A 415 18.45 19.36 4.15
N ASP A 416 19.24 20.36 4.48
CA ASP A 416 19.71 20.57 5.85
C ASP A 416 18.66 21.35 6.64
N VAL A 417 18.35 20.90 7.84
CA VAL A 417 17.41 21.54 8.78
C VAL A 417 18.14 21.82 10.09
N VAL A 418 18.07 23.07 10.54
CA VAL A 418 18.63 23.50 11.82
C VAL A 418 17.60 23.33 12.91
N ILE A 419 17.94 22.61 13.96
CA ILE A 419 17.14 22.48 15.17
C ILE A 419 17.73 23.39 16.24
N SER A 420 16.98 24.35 16.71
CA SER A 420 17.31 25.21 17.84
C SER A 420 16.32 24.96 18.99
N ASN A 421 16.60 25.48 20.14
CA ASN A 421 15.70 25.52 21.29
C ASN A 421 15.60 26.97 21.75
N SER A 422 15.19 27.83 20.82
CA SER A 422 14.94 29.23 21.13
C SER A 422 13.74 29.27 22.08
N THR A 423 14.00 29.45 23.36
CA THR A 423 12.97 29.99 24.23
C THR A 423 12.68 31.38 23.71
N THR A 424 11.62 31.58 22.97
CA THR A 424 11.04 32.91 22.80
C THR A 424 10.74 33.39 24.20
N ALA A 425 11.63 34.21 24.73
CA ALA A 425 11.22 35.08 25.83
C ALA A 425 9.98 35.80 25.26
N THR A 426 8.82 35.56 25.88
CA THR A 426 7.66 36.42 25.70
C THR A 426 8.22 37.80 26.00
N SER A 427 8.34 38.67 25.01
CA SER A 427 8.70 40.06 25.29
C SER A 427 7.58 40.59 26.17
N GLU A 428 7.87 40.65 27.47
CA GLU A 428 6.97 41.37 28.35
C GLU A 428 6.81 42.76 27.75
N LYS A 429 5.55 43.22 27.63
CA LYS A 429 5.30 44.62 27.19
C LYS A 429 6.19 45.55 27.99
N PRO A 430 6.87 46.48 27.34
CA PRO A 430 7.67 47.45 28.08
C PRO A 430 6.86 48.07 29.21
N LEU A 431 7.48 48.23 30.38
CA LEU A 431 6.80 48.77 31.57
C LEU A 431 6.01 50.05 31.28
N ALA A 432 6.56 50.89 30.39
CA ALA A 432 5.93 52.11 29.91
C ALA A 432 4.55 51.89 29.26
N ASP A 433 4.37 50.74 28.58
CA ASP A 433 3.12 50.45 27.82
C ASP A 433 1.99 49.91 28.73
N LEU A 434 2.34 49.49 29.94
CA LEU A 434 1.39 49.02 30.95
C LEU A 434 0.80 50.16 31.79
N ILE A 435 1.53 51.30 31.91
CA ILE A 435 1.13 52.42 32.75
C ILE A 435 0.39 53.46 31.93
N THR A 436 -0.76 53.92 32.43
CA THR A 436 -1.50 55.06 31.84
C THR A 436 -1.63 56.18 32.85
N VAL A 437 -1.54 57.43 32.35
CA VAL A 437 -1.66 58.66 33.16
C VAL A 437 -2.75 59.54 32.51
N TYR A 438 -3.77 59.87 33.28
CA TYR A 438 -4.92 60.65 32.79
C TYR A 438 -5.62 61.47 33.91
N PRO A 439 -6.26 62.61 33.59
CA PRO A 439 -6.16 63.27 32.32
C PRO A 439 -4.74 63.85 32.06
N ASN A 440 -4.36 63.91 30.81
CA ASN A 440 -3.15 64.60 30.36
C ASN A 440 -3.52 65.49 29.17
N PRO A 441 -3.63 66.81 29.32
CA PRO A 441 -3.22 67.63 30.49
C PRO A 441 -4.04 67.44 31.75
N ALA A 442 -3.39 67.48 32.90
CA ALA A 442 -3.99 67.48 34.23
C ALA A 442 -4.49 68.88 34.58
N ILE A 443 -5.73 69.02 35.08
CA ILE A 443 -6.32 70.30 35.47
C ILE A 443 -6.12 70.47 36.99
N ASN A 444 -5.62 71.63 37.40
CA ASN A 444 -5.35 71.97 38.80
C ASN A 444 -4.49 70.93 39.51
N GLY A 445 -3.54 70.30 38.77
CA GLY A 445 -2.62 69.29 39.31
C GLY A 445 -3.21 67.95 39.68
N ASN A 446 -4.43 67.66 39.23
CA ASN A 446 -5.12 66.39 39.53
C ASN A 446 -4.99 65.41 38.36
N PHE A 447 -4.47 64.20 38.61
CA PHE A 447 -4.37 63.12 37.61
C PHE A 447 -4.37 61.73 38.29
N THR A 448 -4.69 60.72 37.51
CA THR A 448 -4.69 59.32 37.94
C THR A 448 -3.64 58.54 37.18
N ILE A 449 -2.95 57.65 37.81
CA ILE A 449 -1.96 56.71 37.26
C ILE A 449 -2.54 55.30 37.45
N ASN A 450 -2.70 54.54 36.33
CA ASN A 450 -3.14 53.12 36.38
C ASN A 450 -2.04 52.20 35.83
N GLY A 451 -2.15 50.92 36.19
CA GLY A 451 -1.21 49.87 35.73
C GLY A 451 0.08 49.86 36.57
N ILE A 452 -0.05 50.18 37.87
CA ILE A 452 1.09 50.34 38.79
C ILE A 452 1.24 49.18 39.77
N GLU A 453 0.61 48.03 39.53
CA GLU A 453 0.67 46.85 40.40
C GLU A 453 2.09 46.37 40.69
N ARG A 454 3.01 46.59 39.73
CA ARG A 454 4.42 46.19 39.78
C ARG A 454 5.36 47.34 40.24
N ILE A 455 4.81 48.55 40.38
CA ILE A 455 5.62 49.74 40.68
C ILE A 455 5.91 49.85 42.15
N LYS A 456 7.16 49.96 42.53
CA LYS A 456 7.62 50.16 43.93
C LYS A 456 7.80 51.63 44.30
N GLN A 457 8.10 52.47 43.30
CA GLN A 457 8.33 53.90 43.52
C GLN A 457 7.84 54.68 42.28
N ILE A 458 7.19 55.82 42.58
CA ILE A 458 6.79 56.82 41.58
C ILE A 458 7.34 58.16 42.01
N GLU A 459 8.02 58.91 41.14
CA GLU A 459 8.56 60.23 41.40
C GLU A 459 8.15 61.17 40.29
N LEU A 460 7.74 62.39 40.66
CA LEU A 460 7.41 63.47 39.74
C LEU A 460 8.53 64.50 39.77
N PHE A 461 9.01 64.88 38.59
CA PHE A 461 10.07 65.88 38.38
C PHE A 461 9.57 67.03 37.51
N ASP A 462 10.01 68.26 37.80
CA ASP A 462 9.83 69.43 36.94
C ASP A 462 10.81 69.45 35.77
N GLN A 463 10.72 70.48 34.91
CA GLN A 463 11.52 70.61 33.70
C GLN A 463 13.03 70.81 33.98
N VAL A 464 13.42 71.20 35.17
CA VAL A 464 14.84 71.39 35.58
C VAL A 464 15.37 70.19 36.36
N GLY A 465 14.56 69.11 36.48
CA GLY A 465 14.94 67.87 37.15
C GLY A 465 14.81 67.93 38.69
N LYS A 466 14.12 68.94 39.23
CA LYS A 466 13.82 69.00 40.64
C LYS A 466 12.66 68.09 40.97
N LYS A 467 12.85 67.22 41.99
CA LYS A 467 11.81 66.31 42.48
C LYS A 467 10.69 67.10 43.16
N VAL A 468 9.44 66.89 42.72
CA VAL A 468 8.25 67.53 43.22
C VAL A 468 7.58 66.69 44.30
N ILE A 469 7.39 65.38 44.02
CA ILE A 469 6.74 64.42 44.94
C ILE A 469 7.26 63.04 44.72
N ALA A 470 7.22 62.16 45.71
CA ALA A 470 7.55 60.76 45.59
C ALA A 470 6.51 59.91 46.36
N PHE A 471 6.22 58.72 45.78
CA PHE A 471 5.38 57.69 46.40
C PHE A 471 6.20 56.40 46.42
N ASN A 472 6.24 55.74 47.57
CA ASN A 472 7.01 54.52 47.80
C ASN A 472 6.07 53.42 48.33
N HIS A 473 6.44 52.15 48.22
CA HIS A 473 5.72 50.97 48.70
C HIS A 473 4.26 50.91 48.21
N LEU A 474 4.07 51.08 46.92
CA LEU A 474 2.79 51.08 46.26
C LEU A 474 2.31 49.61 46.08
N ASN A 475 1.17 49.28 46.71
CA ASN A 475 0.50 47.97 46.59
C ASN A 475 -0.91 48.14 46.02
N GLN A 476 -1.02 48.90 44.95
CA GLN A 476 -2.30 49.23 44.31
C GLN A 476 -2.18 49.30 42.78
N SER A 477 -3.27 49.10 42.10
CA SER A 477 -3.32 49.16 40.63
C SER A 477 -3.47 50.60 40.11
N THR A 478 -3.97 51.51 40.98
CA THR A 478 -4.30 52.88 40.63
C THR A 478 -3.87 53.83 41.72
N LEU A 479 -3.28 54.98 41.35
CA LEU A 479 -2.91 56.08 42.25
C LEU A 479 -3.53 57.37 41.75
N ASN A 480 -4.32 58.01 42.62
CA ASN A 480 -4.81 59.36 42.38
C ASN A 480 -3.78 60.38 42.97
N VAL A 481 -3.31 61.26 42.14
CA VAL A 481 -2.29 62.24 42.50
C VAL A 481 -2.88 63.64 42.41
N GLN A 482 -2.60 64.44 43.44
CA GLN A 482 -2.88 65.86 43.48
C GLN A 482 -1.61 66.62 43.86
N VAL A 483 -1.16 67.51 42.99
CA VAL A 483 0.03 68.33 43.20
C VAL A 483 -0.33 69.81 43.07
N ASN A 484 0.22 70.64 43.93
CA ASN A 484 0.07 72.09 43.85
C ASN A 484 1.38 72.68 43.29
N VAL A 485 1.44 72.76 41.92
CA VAL A 485 2.63 73.20 41.19
C VAL A 485 2.22 74.19 40.11
N ALA A 486 3.17 74.96 39.62
CA ALA A 486 2.93 75.88 38.48
C ALA A 486 2.52 75.10 37.19
N PRO A 487 1.71 75.66 36.33
CA PRO A 487 1.45 75.10 35.01
C PRO A 487 2.75 74.83 34.27
N GLY A 488 2.86 73.63 33.68
CA GLY A 488 4.09 73.27 32.99
C GLY A 488 4.15 71.82 32.59
N ILE A 489 5.30 71.38 32.04
CA ILE A 489 5.58 69.98 31.69
C ILE A 489 6.32 69.34 32.87
N TYR A 490 5.89 68.14 33.21
CA TYR A 490 6.51 67.33 34.27
C TYR A 490 6.78 65.93 33.71
N VAL A 491 7.74 65.22 34.35
CA VAL A 491 8.10 63.84 34.03
C VAL A 491 7.85 62.96 35.26
N ILE A 492 7.11 61.91 35.07
CA ILE A 492 6.86 60.91 36.10
C ILE A 492 7.80 59.74 35.83
N HIS A 493 8.63 59.42 36.81
CA HIS A 493 9.48 58.23 36.83
C HIS A 493 8.79 57.12 37.57
N PHE A 494 8.87 55.89 37.05
CA PHE A 494 8.34 54.66 37.63
C PHE A 494 9.49 53.69 37.81
N PHE A 495 9.59 53.08 38.99
CA PHE A 495 10.60 52.07 39.31
C PHE A 495 9.90 50.82 39.84
N ASP A 496 10.10 49.68 39.24
CA ASP A 496 9.50 48.39 39.62
C ASP A 496 10.42 47.56 40.57
N GLY A 497 11.63 48.01 40.82
CA GLY A 497 12.67 47.33 41.58
C GLY A 497 13.85 46.85 40.72
N GLU A 498 13.70 46.80 39.41
CA GLU A 498 14.73 46.37 38.47
C GLU A 498 14.99 47.40 37.36
N GLN A 499 13.93 48.01 36.85
CA GLN A 499 14.05 48.95 35.75
C GLN A 499 13.25 50.23 35.97
N PHE A 500 13.67 51.28 35.28
CA PHE A 500 12.98 52.57 35.27
C PHE A 500 12.18 52.75 33.98
N SER A 501 11.01 53.38 34.11
CA SER A 501 10.21 53.88 33.01
C SER A 501 9.73 55.28 33.31
N TYR A 502 9.33 56.06 32.29
CA TYR A 502 8.87 57.43 32.50
C TYR A 502 7.73 57.81 31.55
N LYS A 503 6.90 58.71 32.01
CA LYS A 503 5.82 59.32 31.26
C LYS A 503 5.85 60.84 31.44
N LYS A 504 5.47 61.53 30.36
CA LYS A 504 5.31 63.01 30.37
C LYS A 504 3.88 63.33 30.75
N ILE A 505 3.69 64.31 31.64
CA ILE A 505 2.40 64.89 31.98
C ILE A 505 2.47 66.41 31.83
N ILE A 506 1.39 67.01 31.39
CA ILE A 506 1.20 68.45 31.31
C ILE A 506 0.24 68.85 32.39
N ILE A 507 0.58 69.82 33.23
CA ILE A 507 -0.28 70.38 34.31
C ILE A 507 -0.70 71.81 33.86
N ARG A 508 -1.99 72.06 33.95
CA ARG A 508 -2.62 73.34 33.59
C ARG A 508 -3.35 73.95 34.78
#